data_82ad4a3d311a688b2a56415cc9c4fc58
#
_entry.id   82ad4a3d311a688b2a56415cc9c4fc58
#
_cell.length_a   1.000
_cell.length_b   1.000
_cell.length_c   1.000
_cell.angle_alpha   90.00
_cell.angle_beta   90.00
_cell.angle_gamma   90.00
#
_symmetry.space_group_name_H-M   'P 1'
#
loop_
_entity.id
_entity.type
_entity.pdbx_description
1 polymer ?
#
loop_
_entity_poly.entity_id
_entity_poly.type
_entity_poly.pdbx_seq_one_letter_code
_entity_poly.pdbx_strand_id
1 'polypeptide(L)'
;MRDIKLVASNRWPSDVVCSSRAKTPAGRQPGETRQPWPPLMEYLLSLAGSPMFPTRPFLIRSIWLSSLGLLSVARAAAGQCVTTPNSCRELITVRRGHEGIVVYANRPLTAPSDTVTRAIVVLHGAGSSGRFEFRSVLASTFLSGNVANTLVVAPHFATNDGAACKDSIAVNELNWNCDVAAGDWRMGGRARNDSTLSSFDAVDAILLAIANRTLFPNLSSIVVAGHSAGGQLVTLYQAVNQIDEKLGVPTSYVVANASAYAYLDGRRPTPVRSASNNGPPRFEFNPFVDASGCPSYARWPFGLDDRTGYAARLSASQLKENVARRPVTYLLGDADTVTASGGFFGSCAAMAQGGNRQARGMAFAQYASEFSPEHRHKVIIVDGCGHDARCIFTSDDALPALFPKVPR
;
A
#
# COMPACT_ATOMS: atom_id res chain seq x y z
N MET A 1 57.01 17.24 19.24
CA MET A 1 57.56 16.01 19.82
C MET A 1 56.77 15.66 21.07
N ARG A 2 55.88 14.74 20.95
CA ARG A 2 55.34 13.81 21.97
C ARG A 2 54.25 13.00 21.33
N ASP A 3 54.58 11.74 21.07
CA ASP A 3 53.67 10.72 20.51
C ASP A 3 52.56 10.41 21.46
N ILE A 4 51.30 10.40 20.95
CA ILE A 4 50.18 9.79 21.64
C ILE A 4 49.71 8.60 20.80
N LYS A 5 50.10 7.39 21.25
CA LYS A 5 49.59 6.13 20.78
C LYS A 5 48.14 5.97 21.29
N LEU A 6 47.19 5.89 20.38
CA LEU A 6 45.84 5.41 20.67
C LEU A 6 45.76 3.89 20.50
N VAL A 7 45.58 3.19 21.61
CA VAL A 7 45.32 1.75 21.67
C VAL A 7 43.84 1.51 21.41
N ALA A 8 43.55 0.82 20.34
CA ALA A 8 42.22 0.31 20.06
C ALA A 8 41.92 -0.89 20.97
N SER A 9 40.92 -0.81 21.81
CA SER A 9 40.36 -1.97 22.53
C SER A 9 39.02 -2.36 21.94
N ASN A 10 39.03 -3.42 21.15
CA ASN A 10 37.86 -4.17 20.76
C ASN A 10 37.34 -4.99 21.96
N ARG A 11 36.19 -4.64 22.53
CA ARG A 11 35.31 -5.56 23.27
C ARG A 11 33.91 -5.00 23.28
N TRP A 12 33.00 -5.70 22.62
CA TRP A 12 31.56 -5.56 22.79
C TRP A 12 31.15 -6.43 23.99
N PRO A 13 30.31 -5.97 24.90
CA PRO A 13 29.68 -6.84 25.89
C PRO A 13 28.43 -7.48 25.25
N SER A 14 28.45 -8.81 25.19
CA SER A 14 27.26 -9.66 25.08
C SER A 14 26.52 -9.60 26.43
N ASP A 15 25.18 -9.78 26.35
CA ASP A 15 24.25 -9.98 27.43
C ASP A 15 23.56 -8.71 28.00
N VAL A 16 22.49 -8.31 27.32
CA VAL A 16 21.33 -7.68 27.98
C VAL A 16 20.12 -8.59 27.80
N VAL A 17 19.89 -9.43 28.79
CA VAL A 17 18.65 -10.19 28.96
C VAL A 17 17.56 -9.21 29.35
N CYS A 18 16.62 -8.95 28.47
CA CYS A 18 15.44 -8.14 28.74
C CYS A 18 14.40 -9.00 29.48
N SER A 19 14.44 -8.99 30.82
CA SER A 19 13.41 -9.56 31.69
C SER A 19 12.19 -8.61 31.69
N SER A 20 11.15 -8.94 30.96
CA SER A 20 9.84 -8.29 31.06
C SER A 20 9.10 -8.78 32.29
N ARG A 21 9.22 -8.05 33.40
CA ARG A 21 8.27 -8.19 34.54
C ARG A 21 6.97 -7.47 34.15
N ALA A 22 5.94 -8.26 33.90
CA ALA A 22 4.56 -7.79 33.84
C ALA A 22 4.17 -7.21 35.21
N LYS A 23 3.84 -5.93 35.28
CA LYS A 23 3.16 -5.31 36.44
C LYS A 23 1.69 -5.72 36.39
N THR A 24 1.27 -6.51 37.35
CA THR A 24 -0.12 -6.79 37.69
C THR A 24 -0.81 -5.51 38.17
N PRO A 25 -2.00 -5.14 37.69
CA PRO A 25 -2.75 -4.03 38.27
C PRO A 25 -3.38 -4.45 39.58
N ALA A 26 -3.28 -3.56 40.55
CA ALA A 26 -3.80 -3.68 41.93
C ALA A 26 -5.31 -3.93 41.95
N GLY A 27 -5.74 -4.66 43.00
CA GLY A 27 -7.05 -5.22 43.23
C GLY A 27 -8.22 -4.23 43.17
N ARG A 28 -9.31 -4.70 42.61
CA ARG A 28 -10.65 -4.11 42.72
C ARG A 28 -11.28 -4.50 44.06
N GLN A 29 -11.85 -3.51 44.74
CA GLN A 29 -12.73 -3.73 45.88
C GLN A 29 -14.08 -4.35 45.44
N PRO A 30 -14.69 -5.21 46.27
CA PRO A 30 -15.99 -5.81 45.97
C PRO A 30 -17.14 -4.87 46.39
N GLY A 31 -18.05 -4.57 45.48
CA GLY A 31 -19.30 -3.94 45.86
C GLY A 31 -19.90 -2.96 44.85
N GLU A 32 -20.21 -3.40 43.64
CA GLU A 32 -21.21 -2.74 42.78
C GLU A 32 -22.01 -3.76 42.02
N THR A 33 -23.25 -3.96 42.43
CA THR A 33 -24.28 -4.78 41.78
C THR A 33 -24.77 -4.04 40.55
N ARG A 34 -24.55 -4.59 39.37
CA ARG A 34 -25.18 -4.13 38.12
C ARG A 34 -26.59 -4.66 38.06
N GLN A 35 -27.57 -3.76 37.91
CA GLN A 35 -28.94 -4.11 37.51
C GLN A 35 -28.96 -4.58 36.05
N PRO A 36 -29.71 -5.63 35.72
CA PRO A 36 -29.86 -6.09 34.34
C PRO A 36 -30.89 -5.22 33.59
N TRP A 37 -30.58 -4.91 32.34
CA TRP A 37 -31.48 -4.26 31.39
C TRP A 37 -32.66 -5.21 31.03
N PRO A 38 -33.89 -4.71 30.90
CA PRO A 38 -35.03 -5.54 30.47
C PRO A 38 -34.97 -5.88 28.97
N PRO A 39 -35.48 -7.04 28.55
CA PRO A 39 -35.52 -7.42 27.15
C PRO A 39 -36.58 -6.63 26.38
N LEU A 40 -36.18 -5.98 25.31
CA LEU A 40 -37.04 -5.35 24.29
C LEU A 40 -37.68 -6.43 23.41
N MET A 41 -38.74 -7.02 23.87
CA MET A 41 -39.58 -7.90 23.06
C MET A 41 -40.99 -8.03 23.64
N GLU A 42 -41.79 -6.94 23.60
CA GLU A 42 -43.26 -6.96 23.79
C GLU A 42 -43.87 -5.62 23.39
N TYR A 43 -43.88 -5.31 22.07
CA TYR A 43 -44.73 -4.21 21.55
C TYR A 43 -45.02 -4.45 20.05
N LEU A 44 -45.65 -5.56 19.72
CA LEU A 44 -46.29 -5.76 18.41
C LEU A 44 -47.34 -6.88 18.49
N LEU A 45 -48.40 -6.70 19.29
CA LEU A 45 -49.64 -7.48 19.20
C LEU A 45 -50.76 -6.65 19.83
N SER A 46 -51.27 -5.67 19.13
CA SER A 46 -52.64 -5.14 19.38
C SER A 46 -52.98 -4.16 18.27
N LEU A 47 -53.59 -4.63 17.23
CA LEU A 47 -54.51 -3.91 16.34
C LEU A 47 -55.04 -4.90 15.28
N ALA A 48 -55.92 -5.81 15.75
CA ALA A 48 -56.85 -6.53 14.89
C ALA A 48 -58.24 -6.12 15.29
N GLY A 49 -58.82 -5.20 14.56
CA GLY A 49 -60.21 -4.82 14.66
C GLY A 49 -60.78 -4.63 13.27
N SER A 50 -61.59 -5.61 12.84
CA SER A 50 -62.37 -5.52 11.61
C SER A 50 -63.49 -4.49 11.73
N PRO A 51 -64.00 -3.96 10.59
CA PRO A 51 -65.38 -4.27 10.28
C PRO A 51 -65.66 -4.69 8.83
N MET A 52 -66.63 -5.58 8.71
CA MET A 52 -67.31 -6.02 7.49
C MET A 52 -67.95 -4.86 6.73
N PHE A 53 -67.85 -4.89 5.38
CA PHE A 53 -68.80 -4.27 4.47
C PHE A 53 -69.11 -5.18 3.25
N PRO A 54 -70.23 -5.05 2.58
CA PRO A 54 -70.92 -6.15 1.91
C PRO A 54 -70.58 -6.31 0.42
N THR A 55 -70.77 -7.54 -0.03
CA THR A 55 -70.64 -8.03 -1.41
C THR A 55 -71.61 -7.39 -2.39
N ARG A 56 -71.11 -6.90 -3.51
CA ARG A 56 -71.85 -6.75 -4.77
C ARG A 56 -71.07 -7.44 -5.91
N PRO A 57 -71.77 -8.18 -6.79
CA PRO A 57 -71.12 -8.87 -7.91
C PRO A 57 -70.94 -7.92 -9.09
N PHE A 58 -69.77 -7.80 -9.59
CA PHE A 58 -69.46 -7.18 -10.89
C PHE A 58 -68.88 -8.19 -11.88
N LEU A 59 -69.51 -8.19 -13.05
CA LEU A 59 -69.31 -9.03 -14.21
C LEU A 59 -67.84 -9.01 -14.66
N ILE A 60 -67.29 -10.21 -14.81
CA ILE A 60 -65.95 -10.46 -15.41
C ILE A 60 -66.06 -10.28 -16.92
N ARG A 61 -65.46 -9.23 -17.45
CA ARG A 61 -65.05 -9.18 -18.85
C ARG A 61 -63.60 -9.58 -18.91
N SER A 62 -63.33 -10.75 -19.45
CA SER A 62 -62.00 -11.28 -19.74
C SER A 62 -61.29 -10.42 -20.78
N ILE A 63 -60.29 -9.64 -20.38
CA ILE A 63 -59.34 -9.02 -21.27
C ILE A 63 -58.03 -9.84 -21.16
N TRP A 64 -57.77 -10.64 -22.19
CA TRP A 64 -56.47 -11.28 -22.37
C TRP A 64 -55.45 -10.21 -22.74
N LEU A 65 -54.68 -9.69 -21.77
CA LEU A 65 -53.47 -8.93 -22.00
C LEU A 65 -52.31 -9.90 -21.88
N SER A 66 -51.70 -10.19 -23.04
CA SER A 66 -50.45 -10.91 -23.18
C SER A 66 -49.34 -10.07 -22.47
N SER A 67 -49.12 -10.30 -21.19
CA SER A 67 -47.95 -9.77 -20.50
C SER A 67 -46.73 -10.61 -20.89
N LEU A 68 -45.98 -10.17 -21.89
CA LEU A 68 -44.57 -10.52 -22.05
C LEU A 68 -43.86 -9.95 -20.78
N GLY A 69 -43.71 -10.79 -19.77
CA GLY A 69 -42.92 -10.50 -18.60
C GLY A 69 -41.44 -10.38 -19.05
N LEU A 70 -40.96 -9.15 -19.15
CA LEU A 70 -39.56 -8.87 -19.09
C LEU A 70 -39.07 -9.40 -17.74
N LEU A 71 -38.52 -10.61 -17.73
CA LEU A 71 -37.68 -11.11 -16.66
C LEU A 71 -36.43 -10.21 -16.62
N SER A 72 -36.54 -9.07 -15.95
CA SER A 72 -35.39 -8.34 -15.46
C SER A 72 -34.70 -9.25 -14.43
N VAL A 73 -33.68 -9.99 -14.89
CA VAL A 73 -32.74 -10.66 -14.00
C VAL A 73 -32.08 -9.55 -13.20
N ALA A 74 -32.63 -9.29 -11.99
CA ALA A 74 -31.95 -8.47 -11.03
C ALA A 74 -30.60 -9.15 -10.75
N ARG A 75 -29.52 -8.67 -11.40
CA ARG A 75 -28.16 -9.04 -11.03
C ARG A 75 -28.02 -8.63 -9.57
N ALA A 76 -27.96 -9.62 -8.68
CA ALA A 76 -27.57 -9.37 -7.30
C ALA A 76 -26.27 -8.60 -7.33
N ALA A 77 -26.27 -7.36 -6.88
CA ALA A 77 -25.07 -6.58 -6.72
C ALA A 77 -24.16 -7.38 -5.78
N ALA A 78 -23.02 -7.85 -6.27
CA ALA A 78 -22.05 -8.56 -5.44
C ALA A 78 -21.74 -7.68 -4.23
N GLY A 79 -21.96 -8.19 -3.03
CA GLY A 79 -21.87 -7.43 -1.79
C GLY A 79 -20.47 -6.80 -1.64
N GLN A 80 -20.43 -5.54 -1.27
CA GLN A 80 -19.16 -4.84 -1.01
C GLN A 80 -18.56 -5.35 0.29
N CYS A 81 -17.30 -5.77 0.27
CA CYS A 81 -16.53 -6.11 1.45
C CYS A 81 -16.06 -4.83 2.18
N VAL A 82 -16.70 -4.50 3.29
CA VAL A 82 -16.33 -3.34 4.14
C VAL A 82 -15.63 -3.74 5.44
N THR A 83 -15.56 -5.03 5.71
CA THR A 83 -14.77 -5.64 6.80
C THR A 83 -13.78 -6.62 6.18
N THR A 84 -12.92 -7.24 6.97
CA THR A 84 -11.90 -8.18 6.47
C THR A 84 -12.19 -9.65 6.79
N PRO A 85 -13.35 -10.20 6.44
CA PRO A 85 -13.54 -11.63 6.47
C PRO A 85 -12.72 -12.29 5.35
N ASN A 86 -12.57 -13.61 5.44
CA ASN A 86 -11.93 -14.38 4.37
C ASN A 86 -12.65 -14.24 3.01
N SER A 87 -13.92 -13.85 3.02
CA SER A 87 -14.73 -13.58 1.82
C SER A 87 -14.24 -12.38 0.99
N CYS A 88 -13.40 -11.50 1.55
CA CYS A 88 -12.76 -10.40 0.81
C CYS A 88 -11.38 -10.79 0.25
N ARG A 89 -10.99 -12.05 0.40
CA ARG A 89 -9.70 -12.58 -0.03
C ARG A 89 -9.87 -13.32 -1.34
N GLU A 90 -9.12 -12.92 -2.35
CA GLU A 90 -9.10 -13.55 -3.68
C GLU A 90 -7.68 -13.93 -4.07
N LEU A 91 -7.55 -14.88 -4.98
CA LEU A 91 -6.27 -15.27 -5.58
C LEU A 91 -6.24 -14.79 -7.04
N ILE A 92 -5.29 -13.94 -7.37
CA ILE A 92 -5.04 -13.51 -8.76
C ILE A 92 -3.92 -14.35 -9.34
N THR A 93 -4.20 -15.07 -10.42
CA THR A 93 -3.19 -15.81 -11.18
C THR A 93 -2.22 -14.82 -11.83
N VAL A 94 -0.94 -14.91 -11.50
CA VAL A 94 0.08 -14.00 -12.04
C VAL A 94 0.42 -14.38 -13.49
N ARG A 95 0.52 -15.67 -13.75
CA ARG A 95 0.73 -16.20 -15.09
C ARG A 95 -0.01 -17.54 -15.22
N ARG A 96 -0.63 -17.78 -16.38
CA ARG A 96 -1.36 -19.03 -16.61
C ARG A 96 -0.45 -20.25 -16.39
N GLY A 97 -0.91 -21.18 -15.56
CA GLY A 97 -0.17 -22.39 -15.20
C GLY A 97 0.85 -22.21 -14.07
N HIS A 98 0.87 -21.02 -13.43
CA HIS A 98 1.70 -20.70 -12.28
C HIS A 98 0.85 -20.31 -11.07
N GLU A 99 1.51 -20.12 -9.94
CA GLU A 99 0.89 -19.66 -8.72
C GLU A 99 0.35 -18.23 -8.85
N GLY A 100 -0.51 -17.85 -7.92
CA GLY A 100 -1.12 -16.55 -7.83
C GLY A 100 -0.67 -15.75 -6.63
N ILE A 101 -1.11 -14.51 -6.57
CA ILE A 101 -0.97 -13.64 -5.40
C ILE A 101 -2.32 -13.47 -4.72
N VAL A 102 -2.33 -13.62 -3.40
CA VAL A 102 -3.50 -13.32 -2.59
C VAL A 102 -3.69 -11.82 -2.48
N VAL A 103 -4.92 -11.37 -2.69
CA VAL A 103 -5.32 -9.97 -2.52
C VAL A 103 -6.54 -9.86 -1.61
N TYR A 104 -6.66 -8.72 -0.93
CA TYR A 104 -7.90 -8.30 -0.27
C TYR A 104 -8.54 -7.23 -1.13
N ALA A 105 -9.82 -7.41 -1.48
CA ALA A 105 -10.54 -6.50 -2.34
C ALA A 105 -11.92 -6.17 -1.75
N ASN A 106 -12.38 -4.93 -1.87
CA ASN A 106 -13.70 -4.53 -1.38
C ASN A 106 -14.84 -4.90 -2.34
N ARG A 107 -14.50 -5.37 -3.53
CA ARG A 107 -15.43 -5.90 -4.54
C ARG A 107 -14.81 -7.11 -5.23
N PRO A 108 -15.60 -8.07 -5.69
CA PRO A 108 -15.08 -9.20 -6.47
C PRO A 108 -14.36 -8.72 -7.73
N LEU A 109 -13.15 -9.25 -7.96
CA LEU A 109 -12.36 -8.97 -9.16
C LEU A 109 -12.79 -9.83 -10.36
N THR A 110 -13.74 -10.72 -10.17
CA THR A 110 -14.30 -11.63 -11.16
C THR A 110 -15.71 -11.26 -11.62
N ALA A 111 -16.33 -10.25 -10.98
CA ALA A 111 -17.70 -9.81 -11.28
C ALA A 111 -17.71 -8.39 -11.86
N PRO A 112 -18.53 -8.14 -12.92
CA PRO A 112 -18.66 -6.80 -13.47
C PRO A 112 -19.19 -5.78 -12.47
N SER A 113 -18.64 -4.56 -12.50
CA SER A 113 -19.09 -3.42 -11.71
C SER A 113 -18.98 -2.13 -12.52
N ASP A 114 -20.11 -1.56 -12.90
CA ASP A 114 -20.24 -0.30 -13.63
C ASP A 114 -20.10 0.94 -12.71
N THR A 115 -20.23 0.75 -11.41
CA THR A 115 -20.07 1.82 -10.42
C THR A 115 -18.60 2.17 -10.12
N VAL A 116 -17.66 1.26 -10.41
CA VAL A 116 -16.23 1.50 -10.18
C VAL A 116 -15.68 2.49 -11.21
N THR A 117 -15.27 3.67 -10.73
CA THR A 117 -14.63 4.70 -11.57
C THR A 117 -13.17 4.91 -11.25
N ARG A 118 -12.70 4.42 -10.09
CA ARG A 118 -11.28 4.44 -9.70
C ARG A 118 -10.87 3.16 -8.99
N ALA A 119 -9.58 2.87 -9.04
CA ALA A 119 -8.99 1.79 -8.27
C ALA A 119 -7.78 2.27 -7.47
N ILE A 120 -7.60 1.73 -6.28
CA ILE A 120 -6.41 1.94 -5.45
C ILE A 120 -5.82 0.58 -5.14
N VAL A 121 -4.59 0.33 -5.61
CA VAL A 121 -3.77 -0.82 -5.22
C VAL A 121 -2.83 -0.37 -4.12
N VAL A 122 -2.91 -0.98 -2.93
CA VAL A 122 -2.09 -0.56 -1.80
C VAL A 122 -1.19 -1.69 -1.30
N LEU A 123 0.12 -1.42 -1.26
CA LEU A 123 1.18 -2.37 -0.90
C LEU A 123 1.58 -2.20 0.56
N HIS A 124 1.64 -3.32 1.30
CA HIS A 124 1.88 -3.31 2.74
C HIS A 124 3.35 -3.07 3.14
N GLY A 125 3.56 -2.66 4.40
CA GLY A 125 4.87 -2.56 5.01
C GLY A 125 5.49 -3.90 5.38
N ALA A 126 6.79 -3.94 5.69
CA ALA A 126 7.45 -5.11 6.26
C ALA A 126 6.84 -5.43 7.65
N GLY A 127 6.61 -6.70 7.92
CA GLY A 127 5.95 -7.13 9.16
C GLY A 127 4.47 -6.77 9.26
N SER A 128 3.88 -6.21 8.19
CA SER A 128 2.46 -5.93 8.02
C SER A 128 1.82 -6.97 7.08
N SER A 129 0.60 -6.74 6.67
CA SER A 129 -0.11 -7.63 5.75
C SER A 129 -1.01 -6.85 4.81
N GLY A 130 -1.32 -7.43 3.65
CA GLY A 130 -2.30 -6.85 2.72
C GLY A 130 -3.64 -6.55 3.40
N ARG A 131 -4.05 -7.38 4.37
CA ARG A 131 -5.25 -7.15 5.18
C ARG A 131 -5.22 -5.85 5.98
N PHE A 132 -4.07 -5.51 6.57
CA PHE A 132 -3.94 -4.28 7.36
C PHE A 132 -4.01 -3.04 6.46
N GLU A 133 -3.27 -3.05 5.35
CA GLU A 133 -3.26 -1.94 4.41
C GLU A 133 -4.60 -1.77 3.69
N PHE A 134 -5.26 -2.88 3.34
CA PHE A 134 -6.63 -2.87 2.83
C PHE A 134 -7.57 -2.07 3.75
N ARG A 135 -7.54 -2.35 5.06
CA ARG A 135 -8.40 -1.65 6.04
C ARG A 135 -8.04 -0.18 6.16
N SER A 136 -6.76 0.17 6.08
CA SER A 136 -6.29 1.56 6.17
C SER A 136 -6.79 2.39 4.99
N VAL A 137 -6.63 1.90 3.75
CA VAL A 137 -7.10 2.60 2.56
C VAL A 137 -8.62 2.50 2.38
N LEU A 138 -9.25 1.41 2.80
CA LEU A 138 -10.71 1.35 2.80
C LEU A 138 -11.32 2.43 3.71
N ALA A 139 -10.72 2.70 4.88
CA ALA A 139 -11.14 3.79 5.74
C ALA A 139 -11.03 5.15 5.03
N SER A 140 -10.00 5.38 4.23
CA SER A 140 -9.84 6.59 3.42
C SER A 140 -10.97 6.77 2.40
N THR A 141 -11.50 5.67 1.84
CA THR A 141 -12.65 5.76 0.90
C THR A 141 -13.91 6.27 1.60
N PHE A 142 -14.12 5.89 2.87
CA PHE A 142 -15.23 6.41 3.67
C PHE A 142 -15.03 7.90 4.01
N LEU A 143 -13.84 8.26 4.48
CA LEU A 143 -13.51 9.65 4.84
C LEU A 143 -13.64 10.60 3.65
N SER A 144 -13.26 10.15 2.46
CA SER A 144 -13.37 10.96 1.23
C SER A 144 -14.75 10.90 0.56
N GLY A 145 -15.71 10.10 1.08
CA GLY A 145 -17.02 9.89 0.46
C GLY A 145 -16.99 9.09 -0.85
N ASN A 146 -15.87 8.38 -1.14
CA ASN A 146 -15.67 7.68 -2.42
C ASN A 146 -15.87 6.15 -2.34
N VAL A 147 -16.40 5.63 -1.24
CA VAL A 147 -16.54 4.18 -1.04
C VAL A 147 -17.38 3.48 -2.12
N ALA A 148 -18.40 4.15 -2.64
CA ALA A 148 -19.32 3.57 -3.63
C ALA A 148 -18.67 3.33 -5.01
N ASN A 149 -17.68 4.14 -5.38
CA ASN A 149 -17.07 4.15 -6.71
C ASN A 149 -15.59 3.79 -6.74
N THR A 150 -15.02 3.37 -5.60
CA THR A 150 -13.60 3.00 -5.49
C THR A 150 -13.45 1.50 -5.28
N LEU A 151 -12.66 0.87 -6.14
CA LEU A 151 -12.12 -0.46 -5.93
C LEU A 151 -10.81 -0.36 -5.16
N VAL A 152 -10.75 -0.95 -3.97
CA VAL A 152 -9.52 -1.06 -3.16
C VAL A 152 -9.02 -2.49 -3.27
N VAL A 153 -7.75 -2.65 -3.64
CA VAL A 153 -7.07 -3.95 -3.74
C VAL A 153 -5.75 -3.88 -2.99
N ALA A 154 -5.55 -4.80 -2.06
CA ALA A 154 -4.31 -4.89 -1.28
C ALA A 154 -3.71 -6.29 -1.40
N PRO A 155 -2.63 -6.46 -2.18
CA PRO A 155 -1.92 -7.73 -2.25
C PRO A 155 -1.26 -8.08 -0.91
N HIS A 156 -1.11 -9.38 -0.69
CA HIS A 156 -0.33 -9.93 0.41
C HIS A 156 0.92 -10.61 -0.14
N PHE A 157 2.07 -9.99 0.05
CA PHE A 157 3.37 -10.61 -0.26
C PHE A 157 3.74 -11.54 0.90
N ALA A 158 3.21 -12.75 0.84
CA ALA A 158 3.38 -13.73 1.89
C ALA A 158 4.85 -14.13 2.05
N THR A 159 5.30 -14.23 3.31
CA THR A 159 6.68 -14.58 3.65
C THR A 159 6.68 -15.65 4.74
N ASN A 160 7.32 -16.78 4.46
CA ASN A 160 7.48 -17.86 5.43
C ASN A 160 8.84 -18.54 5.22
N ASP A 161 9.89 -17.96 5.81
CA ASP A 161 11.25 -18.51 5.79
C ASP A 161 11.66 -19.16 7.11
N GLY A 162 10.71 -19.34 8.02
CA GLY A 162 10.81 -20.18 9.21
C GLY A 162 11.22 -19.45 10.48
N ALA A 163 12.10 -18.46 10.44
CA ALA A 163 12.62 -17.85 11.66
C ALA A 163 11.91 -16.55 12.01
N ALA A 164 11.93 -15.56 11.11
CA ALA A 164 11.41 -14.22 11.34
C ALA A 164 10.00 -14.03 10.77
N CYS A 165 9.66 -14.70 9.68
CA CYS A 165 8.38 -14.58 9.01
C CYS A 165 7.65 -15.94 8.98
N LYS A 166 6.38 -15.93 9.38
CA LYS A 166 5.56 -17.13 9.58
C LYS A 166 4.15 -16.99 9.01
N ASP A 167 4.02 -16.40 7.83
CA ASP A 167 2.72 -16.34 7.17
C ASP A 167 2.22 -17.74 6.81
N SER A 168 0.91 -17.92 6.90
CA SER A 168 0.26 -19.12 6.37
C SER A 168 0.14 -18.97 4.87
N ILE A 169 0.86 -19.79 4.11
CA ILE A 169 0.83 -19.81 2.66
C ILE A 169 -0.36 -20.68 2.20
N ALA A 170 -1.23 -20.14 1.36
CA ALA A 170 -2.29 -20.91 0.74
C ALA A 170 -1.74 -21.80 -0.38
N VAL A 171 -2.52 -22.79 -0.77
CA VAL A 171 -2.22 -23.61 -1.95
C VAL A 171 -2.16 -22.70 -3.18
N ASN A 172 -1.12 -22.83 -4.00
CA ASN A 172 -0.87 -22.03 -5.19
C ASN A 172 -0.65 -20.51 -4.91
N GLU A 173 -0.27 -20.16 -3.70
CA GLU A 173 0.08 -18.77 -3.33
C GLU A 173 1.59 -18.56 -3.49
N LEU A 174 1.96 -17.51 -4.24
CA LEU A 174 3.34 -17.04 -4.32
C LEU A 174 3.83 -16.58 -2.95
N ASN A 175 5.08 -16.90 -2.63
CA ASN A 175 5.71 -16.47 -1.39
C ASN A 175 7.16 -16.03 -1.62
N TRP A 176 7.65 -15.16 -0.73
CA TRP A 176 8.96 -14.53 -0.82
C TRP A 176 9.77 -14.77 0.46
N ASN A 177 11.05 -14.40 0.40
CA ASN A 177 11.88 -14.32 1.59
C ASN A 177 11.50 -13.09 2.42
N CYS A 178 11.62 -13.24 3.73
CA CYS A 178 11.51 -12.17 4.71
C CYS A 178 12.80 -11.34 4.80
N ASP A 179 13.93 -11.97 4.52
CA ASP A 179 15.25 -11.37 4.65
C ASP A 179 15.58 -10.45 3.46
N VAL A 180 16.20 -9.33 3.79
CA VAL A 180 16.58 -8.24 2.86
C VAL A 180 17.63 -8.70 1.84
N ALA A 181 18.39 -9.76 2.14
CA ALA A 181 19.57 -10.11 1.37
C ALA A 181 19.30 -11.01 0.15
N ALA A 182 18.18 -11.73 0.08
CA ALA A 182 18.00 -12.81 -0.90
C ALA A 182 16.61 -12.81 -1.55
N GLY A 183 16.37 -11.89 -2.49
CA GLY A 183 15.17 -11.94 -3.30
C GLY A 183 13.91 -11.45 -2.58
N ASP A 184 14.08 -10.44 -1.77
CA ASP A 184 13.02 -9.75 -1.06
C ASP A 184 11.97 -9.14 -2.01
N TRP A 185 10.70 -9.36 -1.72
CA TRP A 185 9.59 -8.80 -2.51
C TRP A 185 9.64 -7.27 -2.62
N ARG A 186 10.16 -6.57 -1.61
CA ARG A 186 10.29 -5.10 -1.58
C ARG A 186 11.16 -4.52 -2.70
N MET A 187 12.00 -5.36 -3.31
CA MET A 187 13.00 -4.96 -4.30
C MET A 187 12.72 -5.53 -5.70
N GLY A 188 11.56 -6.13 -5.91
CA GLY A 188 11.27 -6.86 -7.15
C GLY A 188 11.85 -8.28 -7.15
N GLY A 189 12.08 -8.85 -5.96
CA GLY A 189 12.65 -10.19 -5.80
C GLY A 189 11.77 -11.30 -6.36
N ARG A 190 12.41 -12.41 -6.71
CA ARG A 190 11.74 -13.60 -7.23
C ARG A 190 11.01 -14.34 -6.12
N ALA A 191 9.86 -14.91 -6.44
CA ALA A 191 9.16 -15.79 -5.52
C ALA A 191 9.97 -17.07 -5.23
N ARG A 192 9.84 -17.60 -4.02
CA ARG A 192 10.56 -18.81 -3.57
C ARG A 192 10.06 -20.08 -4.26
N ASN A 193 8.75 -20.16 -4.44
CA ASN A 193 8.08 -21.32 -5.06
C ASN A 193 7.94 -21.19 -6.59
N ASP A 194 8.19 -20.02 -7.17
CA ASP A 194 8.30 -19.81 -8.61
C ASP A 194 9.35 -18.74 -8.94
N SER A 195 10.59 -19.16 -9.16
CA SER A 195 11.70 -18.27 -9.46
C SER A 195 11.60 -17.54 -10.82
N THR A 196 10.60 -17.86 -11.64
CA THR A 196 10.32 -17.17 -12.92
C THR A 196 9.49 -15.91 -12.73
N LEU A 197 8.83 -15.75 -11.59
CA LEU A 197 7.97 -14.65 -11.22
C LEU A 197 8.62 -13.77 -10.14
N SER A 198 8.52 -12.46 -10.32
CA SER A 198 8.92 -11.47 -9.33
C SER A 198 7.71 -10.81 -8.66
N SER A 199 7.93 -10.08 -7.58
CA SER A 199 6.89 -9.25 -6.98
C SER A 199 6.38 -8.16 -7.93
N PHE A 200 7.19 -7.68 -8.89
CA PHE A 200 6.75 -6.76 -9.92
C PHE A 200 5.82 -7.44 -10.94
N ASP A 201 6.10 -8.69 -11.34
CA ASP A 201 5.17 -9.46 -12.20
C ASP A 201 3.81 -9.66 -11.49
N ALA A 202 3.81 -9.82 -10.15
CA ALA A 202 2.57 -9.91 -9.37
C ALA A 202 1.79 -8.58 -9.37
N VAL A 203 2.46 -7.44 -9.24
CA VAL A 203 1.81 -6.11 -9.36
C VAL A 203 1.26 -5.90 -10.76
N ASP A 204 2.00 -6.26 -11.82
CA ASP A 204 1.53 -6.22 -13.21
C ASP A 204 0.21 -6.99 -13.38
N ALA A 205 0.15 -8.23 -12.86
CA ALA A 205 -1.04 -9.06 -12.97
C ALA A 205 -2.26 -8.45 -12.27
N ILE A 206 -2.06 -7.84 -11.10
CA ILE A 206 -3.12 -7.13 -10.37
C ILE A 206 -3.64 -5.96 -11.19
N LEU A 207 -2.75 -5.12 -11.69
CA LEU A 207 -3.12 -3.92 -12.46
C LEU A 207 -3.83 -4.29 -13.77
N LEU A 208 -3.37 -5.33 -14.47
CA LEU A 208 -4.03 -5.84 -15.68
C LEU A 208 -5.42 -6.42 -15.38
N ALA A 209 -5.59 -7.13 -14.27
CA ALA A 209 -6.90 -7.62 -13.84
C ALA A 209 -7.88 -6.47 -13.54
N ILE A 210 -7.42 -5.42 -12.88
CA ILE A 210 -8.21 -4.22 -12.56
C ILE A 210 -8.54 -3.42 -13.84
N ALA A 211 -7.61 -3.32 -14.78
CA ALA A 211 -7.80 -2.59 -16.04
C ALA A 211 -8.74 -3.30 -17.02
N ASN A 212 -9.28 -4.47 -16.68
CA ASN A 212 -10.21 -5.21 -17.53
C ASN A 212 -11.54 -4.46 -17.72
N ARG A 213 -11.72 -3.86 -18.88
CA ARG A 213 -12.92 -3.07 -19.25
C ARG A 213 -14.22 -3.87 -19.30
N THR A 214 -14.15 -5.19 -19.44
CA THR A 214 -15.33 -6.05 -19.35
C THR A 214 -15.87 -6.13 -17.92
N LEU A 215 -14.96 -6.05 -16.93
CA LEU A 215 -15.32 -6.07 -15.51
C LEU A 215 -15.53 -4.66 -14.94
N PHE A 216 -14.71 -3.71 -15.36
CA PHE A 216 -14.75 -2.32 -14.85
C PHE A 216 -14.84 -1.32 -16.02
N PRO A 217 -16.00 -1.23 -16.72
CA PRO A 217 -16.14 -0.43 -17.94
C PRO A 217 -15.90 1.07 -17.71
N ASN A 218 -16.25 1.58 -16.53
CA ASN A 218 -16.17 2.99 -16.19
C ASN A 218 -14.91 3.39 -15.42
N LEU A 219 -13.95 2.46 -15.26
CA LEU A 219 -12.68 2.77 -14.60
C LEU A 219 -11.94 3.90 -15.35
N SER A 220 -11.63 4.98 -14.66
CA SER A 220 -11.03 6.19 -15.22
C SER A 220 -9.68 6.55 -14.61
N SER A 221 -9.30 5.94 -13.48
CA SER A 221 -7.99 6.16 -12.86
C SER A 221 -7.56 4.99 -11.96
N ILE A 222 -6.25 4.80 -11.88
CA ILE A 222 -5.61 3.84 -10.96
C ILE A 222 -4.58 4.61 -10.10
N VAL A 223 -4.58 4.33 -8.81
CA VAL A 223 -3.56 4.77 -7.87
C VAL A 223 -2.83 3.55 -7.33
N VAL A 224 -1.50 3.52 -7.45
CA VAL A 224 -0.65 2.51 -6.82
C VAL A 224 0.01 3.13 -5.61
N ALA A 225 -0.42 2.73 -4.42
CA ALA A 225 0.04 3.26 -3.15
C ALA A 225 0.84 2.23 -2.35
N GLY A 226 1.70 2.68 -1.45
CA GLY A 226 2.38 1.78 -0.52
C GLY A 226 3.01 2.52 0.64
N HIS A 227 3.10 1.84 1.79
CA HIS A 227 3.71 2.38 3.01
C HIS A 227 4.97 1.60 3.36
N SER A 228 6.00 2.31 3.87
CA SER A 228 7.24 1.68 4.35
C SER A 228 7.92 0.81 3.27
N ALA A 229 8.00 -0.49 3.47
CA ALA A 229 8.47 -1.47 2.48
C ALA A 229 7.61 -1.47 1.21
N GLY A 230 6.28 -1.33 1.33
CA GLY A 230 5.38 -1.14 0.20
C GLY A 230 5.64 0.16 -0.53
N GLY A 231 5.94 1.25 0.19
CA GLY A 231 6.38 2.52 -0.39
C GLY A 231 7.69 2.37 -1.17
N GLN A 232 8.63 1.59 -0.65
CA GLN A 232 9.86 1.25 -1.38
C GLN A 232 9.54 0.47 -2.66
N LEU A 233 8.68 -0.54 -2.60
CA LEU A 233 8.27 -1.28 -3.79
C LEU A 233 7.61 -0.36 -4.82
N VAL A 234 6.71 0.54 -4.41
CA VAL A 234 6.04 1.50 -5.31
C VAL A 234 7.04 2.40 -6.02
N THR A 235 8.03 2.96 -5.29
CA THR A 235 9.04 3.83 -5.91
C THR A 235 9.93 3.10 -6.91
N LEU A 236 10.22 1.81 -6.68
CA LEU A 236 10.94 0.98 -7.63
C LEU A 236 10.06 0.59 -8.82
N TYR A 237 8.84 0.13 -8.54
CA TYR A 237 7.90 -0.33 -9.56
C TYR A 237 7.55 0.78 -10.55
N GLN A 238 7.29 2.01 -10.08
CA GLN A 238 7.01 3.12 -10.98
C GLN A 238 8.18 3.42 -11.95
N ALA A 239 9.41 3.10 -11.57
CA ALA A 239 10.56 3.27 -12.47
C ALA A 239 10.68 2.14 -13.50
N VAL A 240 10.39 0.87 -13.11
CA VAL A 240 10.71 -0.31 -13.93
C VAL A 240 9.53 -0.92 -14.67
N ASN A 241 8.25 -0.62 -14.33
CA ASN A 241 7.13 -1.27 -14.99
C ASN A 241 6.98 -0.87 -16.46
N GLN A 242 6.39 -1.78 -17.25
CA GLN A 242 6.25 -1.67 -18.69
C GLN A 242 4.79 -1.76 -19.14
N ILE A 243 3.86 -1.57 -18.19
CA ILE A 243 2.45 -1.79 -18.45
C ILE A 243 1.55 -0.56 -18.32
N ASP A 244 2.04 0.56 -17.81
CA ASP A 244 1.22 1.77 -17.60
C ASP A 244 0.45 2.17 -18.86
N GLU A 245 1.12 2.16 -20.02
CA GLU A 245 0.49 2.51 -21.30
C GLU A 245 -0.53 1.46 -21.78
N LYS A 246 -0.42 0.22 -21.26
CA LYS A 246 -1.32 -0.89 -21.60
C LYS A 246 -2.59 -0.89 -20.76
N LEU A 247 -2.60 -0.17 -19.63
CA LEU A 247 -3.77 -0.12 -18.73
C LEU A 247 -4.94 0.67 -19.34
N GLY A 248 -4.66 1.59 -20.29
CA GLY A 248 -5.67 2.41 -20.94
C GLY A 248 -6.40 3.38 -19.99
N VAL A 249 -5.81 3.63 -18.82
CA VAL A 249 -6.27 4.63 -17.83
C VAL A 249 -5.07 5.33 -17.20
N PRO A 250 -5.20 6.61 -16.83
CA PRO A 250 -4.17 7.32 -16.08
C PRO A 250 -3.81 6.59 -14.78
N THR A 251 -2.52 6.39 -14.57
CA THR A 251 -1.98 5.78 -13.35
C THR A 251 -1.13 6.80 -12.61
N SER A 252 -1.28 6.87 -11.28
CA SER A 252 -0.46 7.69 -10.39
C SER A 252 0.05 6.86 -9.21
N TYR A 253 1.13 7.34 -8.59
CA TYR A 253 1.85 6.62 -7.55
C TYR A 253 1.85 7.41 -6.25
N VAL A 254 1.61 6.73 -5.13
CA VAL A 254 1.64 7.32 -3.79
C VAL A 254 2.63 6.56 -2.92
N VAL A 255 3.69 7.22 -2.54
CA VAL A 255 4.82 6.66 -1.78
C VAL A 255 4.76 7.20 -0.37
N ALA A 256 4.34 6.39 0.59
CA ALA A 256 4.20 6.77 1.99
C ALA A 256 5.38 6.23 2.82
N ASN A 257 6.13 7.11 3.47
CA ASN A 257 7.20 6.78 4.42
C ASN A 257 8.13 5.64 3.95
N ALA A 258 8.58 5.66 2.69
CA ALA A 258 9.37 4.58 2.12
C ALA A 258 10.69 4.39 2.86
N SER A 259 11.14 3.15 2.95
CA SER A 259 12.38 2.79 3.66
C SER A 259 13.64 3.24 2.93
N ALA A 260 13.64 3.22 1.60
CA ALA A 260 14.73 3.65 0.73
C ALA A 260 14.22 3.89 -0.70
N TYR A 261 15.09 4.47 -1.55
CA TYR A 261 14.80 4.91 -2.91
C TYR A 261 15.89 4.49 -3.86
N ALA A 262 15.58 4.33 -5.17
CA ALA A 262 16.58 4.10 -6.22
C ALA A 262 17.01 5.43 -6.82
N TYR A 263 18.21 5.86 -6.52
CA TYR A 263 18.82 7.00 -7.20
C TYR A 263 19.26 6.61 -8.62
N LEU A 264 19.04 7.52 -9.56
CA LEU A 264 19.24 7.26 -10.99
C LEU A 264 20.69 7.46 -11.46
N ASP A 265 21.55 7.89 -10.55
CA ASP A 265 23.00 8.09 -10.74
C ASP A 265 23.76 7.98 -9.41
N GLY A 266 25.08 8.26 -9.44
CA GLY A 266 25.96 8.15 -8.29
C GLY A 266 25.88 9.31 -7.28
N ARG A 267 24.99 10.30 -7.49
CA ARG A 267 24.84 11.42 -6.56
C ARG A 267 24.02 11.02 -5.33
N ARG A 268 24.34 11.69 -4.21
CA ARG A 268 23.60 11.53 -2.94
C ARG A 268 23.33 12.89 -2.32
N PRO A 269 22.28 13.01 -1.49
CA PRO A 269 21.91 14.29 -0.90
C PRO A 269 22.89 14.72 0.18
N THR A 270 23.25 15.98 0.15
CA THR A 270 23.91 16.69 1.25
C THR A 270 22.95 17.76 1.74
N PRO A 271 22.54 17.75 3.03
CA PRO A 271 21.65 18.78 3.55
C PRO A 271 22.32 20.16 3.47
N VAL A 272 21.60 21.13 2.92
CA VAL A 272 22.04 22.54 2.89
C VAL A 272 21.43 23.25 4.07
N ARG A 273 22.25 23.93 4.88
CA ARG A 273 21.74 24.79 5.94
C ARG A 273 21.03 25.99 5.30
N SER A 274 19.73 26.10 5.53
CA SER A 274 19.00 27.31 5.13
C SER A 274 19.46 28.50 6.00
N ALA A 275 19.71 29.65 5.36
CA ALA A 275 19.99 30.88 6.08
C ALA A 275 18.78 31.37 6.92
N SER A 276 17.56 30.93 6.58
CA SER A 276 16.34 31.11 7.37
C SER A 276 15.92 29.77 7.97
N ASN A 277 15.82 29.66 9.29
CA ASN A 277 15.43 28.44 9.99
C ASN A 277 13.97 27.97 9.72
N ASN A 278 13.22 28.65 8.86
CA ASN A 278 11.78 28.44 8.65
C ASN A 278 11.41 27.87 7.26
N GLY A 279 12.38 27.46 6.45
CA GLY A 279 12.09 26.85 5.13
C GLY A 279 12.15 25.32 5.17
N PRO A 280 11.52 24.64 4.19
CA PRO A 280 11.69 23.20 4.06
C PRO A 280 13.18 22.86 3.84
N PRO A 281 13.65 21.70 4.32
CA PRO A 281 15.02 21.26 4.09
C PRO A 281 15.35 21.25 2.60
N ARG A 282 16.53 21.76 2.26
CA ARG A 282 17.08 21.71 0.91
C ARG A 282 18.27 20.76 0.85
N PHE A 283 18.48 20.18 -0.32
CA PHE A 283 19.58 19.24 -0.54
C PHE A 283 20.34 19.62 -1.80
N GLU A 284 21.64 19.48 -1.74
CA GLU A 284 22.51 19.43 -2.91
C GLU A 284 22.82 17.98 -3.24
N PHE A 285 22.92 17.66 -4.52
CA PHE A 285 23.18 16.30 -4.99
C PHE A 285 24.57 16.23 -5.61
N ASN A 286 25.50 15.66 -4.86
CA ASN A 286 26.90 15.55 -5.21
C ASN A 286 27.32 14.08 -5.34
N PRO A 287 28.39 13.75 -6.07
CA PRO A 287 28.99 12.42 -6.06
C PRO A 287 29.17 11.94 -4.62
N PHE A 288 28.76 10.69 -4.35
CA PHE A 288 28.81 10.17 -2.98
C PHE A 288 30.25 10.04 -2.50
N VAL A 289 30.58 10.74 -1.42
CA VAL A 289 31.97 10.86 -0.93
C VAL A 289 32.55 9.57 -0.34
N ASP A 290 31.68 8.71 0.25
CA ASP A 290 32.07 7.43 0.85
C ASP A 290 31.72 6.22 -0.05
N ALA A 291 31.85 6.37 -1.36
CA ALA A 291 31.51 5.30 -2.31
C ALA A 291 32.36 4.04 -2.09
N SER A 292 33.62 4.19 -1.67
CA SER A 292 34.51 3.07 -1.38
C SER A 292 34.15 2.31 -0.11
N GLY A 293 33.70 3.02 0.94
CA GLY A 293 33.24 2.43 2.20
C GLY A 293 31.84 1.82 2.12
N CYS A 294 31.06 2.19 1.09
CA CYS A 294 29.69 1.72 0.89
C CYS A 294 29.41 1.35 -0.58
N PRO A 295 30.04 0.32 -1.15
CA PRO A 295 29.91 0.00 -2.58
C PRO A 295 28.49 -0.41 -3.00
N SER A 296 27.60 -0.72 -2.05
CA SER A 296 26.18 -1.04 -2.32
C SER A 296 25.33 0.21 -2.58
N TYR A 297 25.85 1.42 -2.39
CA TYR A 297 25.04 2.64 -2.54
C TYR A 297 24.47 2.82 -3.95
N ALA A 298 25.24 2.44 -4.99
CA ALA A 298 24.84 2.54 -6.40
C ALA A 298 24.12 1.30 -6.94
N ARG A 299 24.12 0.19 -6.16
CA ARG A 299 23.51 -1.07 -6.58
C ARG A 299 22.00 -1.09 -6.32
N TRP A 300 21.31 -1.85 -7.13
CA TRP A 300 19.88 -2.11 -6.91
C TRP A 300 19.62 -2.71 -5.51
N PRO A 301 18.66 -2.22 -4.73
CA PRO A 301 17.61 -1.25 -5.07
C PRO A 301 17.91 0.22 -4.72
N PHE A 302 19.14 0.57 -4.34
CA PHE A 302 19.52 1.93 -3.93
C PHE A 302 20.00 2.80 -5.10
N GLY A 303 20.39 2.17 -6.18
CA GLY A 303 20.83 2.76 -7.43
C GLY A 303 20.52 1.83 -8.59
N LEU A 304 21.13 2.07 -9.75
CA LEU A 304 20.82 1.35 -10.98
C LEU A 304 21.81 0.24 -11.34
N ASP A 305 22.88 0.06 -10.57
CA ASP A 305 23.87 -0.98 -10.85
C ASP A 305 23.34 -2.35 -10.42
N ASP A 306 23.83 -3.40 -11.06
CA ASP A 306 23.53 -4.81 -10.75
C ASP A 306 22.03 -5.17 -10.77
N ARG A 307 21.21 -4.47 -11.58
CA ARG A 307 19.80 -4.84 -11.79
C ARG A 307 19.71 -6.22 -12.45
N THR A 308 18.80 -7.04 -11.95
CA THR A 308 18.51 -8.37 -12.49
C THR A 308 17.03 -8.59 -12.76
N GLY A 309 16.69 -9.65 -13.48
CA GLY A 309 15.30 -10.09 -13.70
C GLY A 309 14.43 -8.98 -14.29
N TYR A 310 13.31 -8.69 -13.65
CA TYR A 310 12.36 -7.67 -14.10
C TYR A 310 13.01 -6.27 -14.23
N ALA A 311 13.76 -5.85 -13.23
CA ALA A 311 14.37 -4.53 -13.19
C ALA A 311 15.43 -4.30 -14.28
N ALA A 312 16.01 -5.37 -14.84
CA ALA A 312 16.97 -5.31 -15.92
C ALA A 312 16.37 -5.26 -17.33
N ARG A 313 15.04 -5.37 -17.46
CA ARG A 313 14.34 -5.36 -18.77
C ARG A 313 14.42 -3.99 -19.46
N LEU A 314 14.61 -2.91 -18.70
CA LEU A 314 14.73 -1.55 -19.21
C LEU A 314 16.15 -1.02 -19.03
N SER A 315 16.60 -0.20 -19.96
CA SER A 315 17.85 0.55 -19.83
C SER A 315 17.77 1.62 -18.73
N ALA A 316 18.92 2.11 -18.28
CA ALA A 316 18.95 3.21 -17.32
C ALA A 316 18.28 4.48 -17.83
N SER A 317 18.36 4.78 -19.13
CA SER A 317 17.66 5.93 -19.73
C SER A 317 16.14 5.77 -19.69
N GLN A 318 15.61 4.58 -19.99
CA GLN A 318 14.18 4.31 -19.91
C GLN A 318 13.64 4.41 -18.47
N LEU A 319 14.45 4.00 -17.46
CA LEU A 319 14.08 4.21 -16.06
C LEU A 319 14.00 5.70 -15.71
N LYS A 320 14.97 6.50 -16.17
CA LYS A 320 14.97 7.96 -15.98
C LYS A 320 13.76 8.61 -16.63
N GLU A 321 13.40 8.21 -17.86
CA GLU A 321 12.20 8.68 -18.57
C GLU A 321 10.92 8.31 -17.81
N ASN A 322 10.83 7.08 -17.29
CA ASN A 322 9.69 6.66 -16.49
C ASN A 322 9.54 7.52 -15.22
N VAL A 323 10.64 7.73 -14.49
CA VAL A 323 10.64 8.61 -13.31
C VAL A 323 10.25 10.04 -13.69
N ALA A 324 10.78 10.58 -14.79
CA ALA A 324 10.49 11.95 -15.21
C ALA A 324 9.01 12.19 -15.54
N ARG A 325 8.34 11.23 -16.19
CA ARG A 325 6.98 11.41 -16.73
C ARG A 325 5.85 10.92 -15.82
N ARG A 326 6.12 10.01 -14.86
CA ARG A 326 5.09 9.41 -14.02
C ARG A 326 4.76 10.29 -12.81
N PRO A 327 3.48 10.54 -12.53
CA PRO A 327 3.09 11.36 -11.38
C PRO A 327 3.28 10.57 -10.08
N VAL A 328 4.06 11.12 -9.16
CA VAL A 328 4.34 10.53 -7.84
C VAL A 328 4.05 11.53 -6.73
N THR A 329 3.31 11.12 -5.72
CA THR A 329 3.13 11.89 -4.49
C THR A 329 3.81 11.16 -3.33
N TYR A 330 4.72 11.85 -2.65
CA TYR A 330 5.39 11.37 -1.44
C TYR A 330 4.62 11.87 -0.22
N LEU A 331 4.05 10.96 0.55
CA LEU A 331 3.40 11.24 1.83
C LEU A 331 4.41 10.94 2.94
N LEU A 332 4.84 11.97 3.64
CA LEU A 332 5.90 11.86 4.64
C LEU A 332 5.37 12.35 5.99
N GLY A 333 5.26 11.46 6.96
CA GLY A 333 4.90 11.83 8.32
C GLY A 333 5.98 12.73 8.94
N ASP A 334 5.57 13.84 9.54
CA ASP A 334 6.48 14.79 10.17
C ASP A 334 7.22 14.19 11.37
N ALA A 335 6.61 13.20 12.04
CA ALA A 335 7.18 12.48 13.16
C ALA A 335 7.90 11.17 12.77
N ASP A 336 8.02 10.80 11.47
CA ASP A 336 8.77 9.60 11.02
C ASP A 336 10.29 9.84 10.96
N THR A 337 10.81 10.35 12.07
CA THR A 337 12.23 10.67 12.26
C THR A 337 12.97 9.67 13.15
N VAL A 338 12.25 8.69 13.72
CA VAL A 338 12.79 7.72 14.67
C VAL A 338 13.55 6.60 13.94
N THR A 339 14.83 6.42 14.31
CA THR A 339 15.71 5.40 13.73
C THR A 339 15.82 4.13 14.58
N ALA A 340 15.44 4.19 15.85
CA ALA A 340 15.51 3.07 16.78
C ALA A 340 14.32 2.09 16.70
N SER A 341 13.36 2.32 15.79
CA SER A 341 12.21 1.44 15.63
C SER A 341 12.60 0.16 14.88
N GLY A 342 12.04 -0.98 15.28
CA GLY A 342 12.15 -2.23 14.52
C GLY A 342 11.74 -2.03 13.05
N GLY A 343 12.53 -2.59 12.13
CA GLY A 343 12.30 -2.42 10.68
C GLY A 343 12.87 -1.14 10.07
N PHE A 344 13.66 -0.34 10.80
CA PHE A 344 14.42 0.74 10.20
C PHE A 344 15.56 0.19 9.33
N PHE A 345 15.63 0.67 8.10
CA PHE A 345 16.66 0.24 7.15
C PHE A 345 17.92 1.06 7.34
N GLY A 346 18.87 0.49 8.11
CA GLY A 346 20.10 1.16 8.55
C GLY A 346 21.36 0.79 7.76
N SER A 347 21.25 0.14 6.58
CA SER A 347 22.43 -0.14 5.74
C SER A 347 23.12 1.13 5.29
N CYS A 348 24.42 1.07 5.02
CA CYS A 348 25.18 2.25 4.55
C CYS A 348 24.53 2.88 3.31
N ALA A 349 24.04 2.08 2.38
CA ALA A 349 23.35 2.55 1.17
C ALA A 349 22.05 3.31 1.46
N ALA A 350 21.27 2.87 2.46
CA ALA A 350 20.10 3.58 2.89
C ALA A 350 20.45 4.86 3.67
N MET A 351 21.47 4.79 4.53
CA MET A 351 21.96 5.96 5.29
C MET A 351 22.57 7.04 4.40
N ALA A 352 23.15 6.66 3.24
CA ALA A 352 23.60 7.60 2.23
C ALA A 352 22.48 8.47 1.62
N GLN A 353 21.20 8.06 1.81
CA GLN A 353 20.03 8.78 1.31
C GLN A 353 19.45 9.76 2.35
N GLY A 354 19.80 9.61 3.61
CA GLY A 354 19.34 10.41 4.74
C GLY A 354 19.25 9.62 6.04
N GLY A 355 19.33 10.32 7.16
CA GLY A 355 19.41 9.73 8.51
C GLY A 355 18.13 9.08 9.00
N ASN A 356 16.96 9.41 8.41
CA ASN A 356 15.66 8.85 8.75
C ASN A 356 14.77 8.81 7.50
N ARG A 357 13.59 8.19 7.59
CA ARG A 357 12.69 7.98 6.44
C ARG A 357 12.15 9.28 5.88
N GLN A 358 11.76 10.22 6.74
CA GLN A 358 11.29 11.53 6.31
C GLN A 358 12.37 12.26 5.49
N ALA A 359 13.60 12.35 6.02
CA ALA A 359 14.71 13.01 5.33
C ALA A 359 15.02 12.34 3.98
N ARG A 360 15.00 11.00 3.91
CA ARG A 360 15.18 10.26 2.65
C ARG A 360 14.11 10.60 1.62
N GLY A 361 12.84 10.65 2.05
CA GLY A 361 11.72 10.96 1.17
C GLY A 361 11.79 12.39 0.63
N MET A 362 12.09 13.37 1.48
CA MET A 362 12.26 14.77 1.09
C MET A 362 13.41 14.94 0.11
N ALA A 363 14.57 14.32 0.40
CA ALA A 363 15.73 14.38 -0.47
C ALA A 363 15.43 13.73 -1.82
N PHE A 364 14.84 12.52 -1.83
CA PHE A 364 14.57 11.83 -3.08
C PHE A 364 13.51 12.55 -3.93
N ALA A 365 12.47 13.11 -3.35
CA ALA A 365 11.47 13.88 -4.08
C ALA A 365 12.08 15.11 -4.75
N GLN A 366 12.97 15.84 -4.05
CA GLN A 366 13.71 16.95 -4.64
C GLN A 366 14.63 16.47 -5.77
N TYR A 367 15.36 15.35 -5.57
CA TYR A 367 16.21 14.74 -6.60
C TYR A 367 15.41 14.34 -7.84
N ALA A 368 14.28 13.64 -7.65
CA ALA A 368 13.44 13.19 -8.76
C ALA A 368 12.85 14.38 -9.55
N SER A 369 12.59 15.49 -8.87
CA SER A 369 12.08 16.72 -9.52
C SER A 369 13.09 17.35 -10.49
N GLU A 370 14.39 17.08 -10.35
CA GLU A 370 15.40 17.52 -11.33
C GLU A 370 15.22 16.87 -12.71
N PHE A 371 14.66 15.66 -12.75
CA PHE A 371 14.37 14.92 -13.98
C PHE A 371 12.97 15.17 -14.52
N SER A 372 12.08 15.79 -13.73
CA SER A 372 10.66 15.98 -14.07
C SER A 372 10.34 17.45 -14.34
N PRO A 373 10.44 17.92 -15.59
CA PRO A 373 10.22 19.33 -15.93
C PRO A 373 8.78 19.81 -15.66
N GLU A 374 7.83 18.88 -15.56
CA GLU A 374 6.41 19.20 -15.32
C GLU A 374 6.03 19.09 -13.82
N HIS A 375 7.01 19.06 -12.92
CA HIS A 375 6.80 18.96 -11.47
C HIS A 375 5.83 17.82 -11.07
N ARG A 376 5.99 16.66 -11.68
CA ARG A 376 5.13 15.49 -11.45
C ARG A 376 5.41 14.78 -10.11
N HIS A 377 6.51 15.14 -9.45
CA HIS A 377 6.87 14.67 -8.11
C HIS A 377 6.44 15.70 -7.07
N LYS A 378 5.51 15.32 -6.18
CA LYS A 378 4.96 16.18 -5.14
C LYS A 378 5.27 15.62 -3.76
N VAL A 379 5.60 16.49 -2.80
CA VAL A 379 5.74 16.12 -1.39
C VAL A 379 4.58 16.70 -0.61
N ILE A 380 4.01 15.88 0.25
CA ILE A 380 3.02 16.27 1.26
C ILE A 380 3.57 15.80 2.61
N ILE A 381 3.78 16.73 3.51
CA ILE A 381 4.10 16.42 4.91
C ILE A 381 2.78 16.19 5.63
N VAL A 382 2.66 15.04 6.27
CA VAL A 382 1.46 14.66 7.01
C VAL A 382 1.72 14.95 8.49
N ASP A 383 1.04 15.95 9.00
CA ASP A 383 1.22 16.47 10.36
C ASP A 383 0.78 15.44 11.42
N GLY A 384 1.53 15.33 12.50
CA GLY A 384 1.27 14.43 13.64
C GLY A 384 1.44 12.93 13.34
N CYS A 385 1.83 12.53 12.12
CA CYS A 385 2.00 11.13 11.76
C CYS A 385 3.47 10.69 11.84
N GLY A 386 3.69 9.60 12.59
CA GLY A 386 4.95 8.85 12.56
C GLY A 386 4.96 7.77 11.49
N HIS A 387 5.65 6.66 11.78
CA HIS A 387 5.71 5.50 10.87
C HIS A 387 4.46 4.61 10.99
N ASP A 388 3.31 5.14 10.66
CA ASP A 388 2.01 4.47 10.75
C ASP A 388 1.17 4.67 9.48
N ALA A 389 0.89 3.56 8.79
CA ALA A 389 0.17 3.57 7.51
C ALA A 389 -1.26 4.10 7.66
N ARG A 390 -1.95 3.75 8.76
CA ARG A 390 -3.32 4.21 8.97
C ARG A 390 -3.34 5.72 9.19
N CYS A 391 -2.48 6.25 10.06
CA CYS A 391 -2.34 7.68 10.27
C CYS A 391 -2.12 8.40 8.93
N ILE A 392 -1.14 7.96 8.16
CA ILE A 392 -0.81 8.57 6.87
C ILE A 392 -2.00 8.52 5.90
N PHE A 393 -2.54 7.32 5.62
CA PHE A 393 -3.54 7.19 4.56
C PHE A 393 -4.92 7.74 4.93
N THR A 394 -5.24 7.92 6.22
CA THR A 394 -6.53 8.50 6.65
C THR A 394 -6.45 9.99 6.98
N SER A 395 -5.28 10.63 6.83
CA SER A 395 -5.15 12.07 7.02
C SER A 395 -5.83 12.85 5.89
N ASP A 396 -6.35 14.02 6.18
CA ASP A 396 -6.95 14.92 5.19
C ASP A 396 -5.93 15.31 4.11
N ASP A 397 -4.65 15.41 4.45
CA ASP A 397 -3.56 15.72 3.54
C ASP A 397 -3.34 14.62 2.49
N ALA A 398 -3.56 13.35 2.85
CA ALA A 398 -3.38 12.22 1.94
C ALA A 398 -4.55 12.00 0.98
N LEU A 399 -5.77 12.39 1.36
CA LEU A 399 -6.96 12.12 0.56
C LEU A 399 -6.87 12.65 -0.88
N PRO A 400 -6.38 13.88 -1.16
CA PRO A 400 -6.22 14.34 -2.54
C PRO A 400 -5.26 13.52 -3.41
N ALA A 401 -4.26 12.86 -2.80
CA ALA A 401 -3.32 11.99 -3.50
C ALA A 401 -3.94 10.62 -3.81
N LEU A 402 -4.73 10.07 -2.89
CA LEU A 402 -5.43 8.79 -3.06
C LEU A 402 -6.67 8.92 -3.96
N PHE A 403 -7.30 10.10 -3.98
CA PHE A 403 -8.52 10.38 -4.75
C PHE A 403 -8.31 11.57 -5.70
N PRO A 404 -7.35 11.48 -6.64
CA PRO A 404 -7.09 12.59 -7.56
C PRO A 404 -8.34 12.91 -8.39
N LYS A 405 -8.54 14.21 -8.63
CA LYS A 405 -9.58 14.65 -9.57
C LYS A 405 -9.16 14.19 -10.97
N VAL A 406 -9.99 13.39 -11.60
CA VAL A 406 -9.79 13.03 -13.01
C VAL A 406 -10.17 14.25 -13.85
N PRO A 407 -9.31 14.77 -14.73
CA PRO A 407 -9.71 15.79 -15.68
C PRO A 407 -10.92 15.28 -16.49
N ARG A 408 -11.96 16.11 -16.58
CA ARG A 408 -13.15 15.84 -17.40
C ARG A 408 -12.82 15.99 -18.87
#